data_b1d12f7054051be0b5492ebce239f8b6
#
_entry.id   b1d12f7054051be0b5492ebce239f8b6
#
_cell.length_a   1.000
_cell.length_b   1.000
_cell.length_c   1.000
_cell.angle_alpha   90.00
_cell.angle_beta   90.00
_cell.angle_gamma   90.00
#
_symmetry.space_group_name_H-M   'P 1'
#
loop_
_entity.id
_entity.type
_entity.pdbx_description
1 polymer ?
#
loop_
_entity_poly.entity_id
_entity_poly.type
_entity_poly.pdbx_seq_one_letter_code
_entity_poly.pdbx_strand_id
1 'polypeptide(L)'
;MKFTMQKPISCPFQKVFPSQLEKDDLFFMQLAYNEAINAWNADEVPVGAVIAKGDELIASSFNQTRQQTDPSAHAEMIAITMAAKSVGDWRLNECRLYVTKEPCPMCSGATVMARLGEVHYAVDDPKMGGLGGAASLHTLPFSNHKPKVFRKTMELECKEMLQAFFQMQRK
;
A
#
# COMPACT_ATOMS: atom_id res chain seq x y z
N MET A 1 4.62 -6.06 34.68
CA MET A 1 5.44 -6.75 33.67
C MET A 1 6.08 -5.70 32.77
N LYS A 2 7.41 -5.53 32.84
CA LYS A 2 8.12 -4.65 31.91
C LYS A 2 8.30 -5.43 30.61
N PHE A 3 7.57 -5.06 29.57
CA PHE A 3 7.87 -5.50 28.22
C PHE A 3 9.24 -4.92 27.86
N THR A 4 10.25 -5.75 27.85
CA THR A 4 11.53 -5.41 27.20
C THR A 4 11.23 -5.25 25.71
N MET A 5 11.19 -4.00 25.24
CA MET A 5 11.17 -3.69 23.83
C MET A 5 12.45 -4.26 23.22
N GLN A 6 12.36 -5.41 22.56
CA GLN A 6 13.42 -5.88 21.70
C GLN A 6 13.63 -4.81 20.62
N LYS A 7 14.90 -4.43 20.40
CA LYS A 7 15.23 -3.50 19.33
C LYS A 7 14.65 -4.03 18.00
N PRO A 8 13.93 -3.20 17.24
CA PRO A 8 13.40 -3.65 15.96
C PRO A 8 14.55 -4.17 15.10
N ILE A 9 14.36 -5.35 14.51
CA ILE A 9 15.35 -5.95 13.62
C ILE A 9 15.28 -5.16 12.31
N SER A 10 16.41 -4.59 11.88
CA SER A 10 16.48 -3.86 10.62
C SER A 10 16.03 -4.72 9.44
N CYS A 11 15.36 -4.11 8.47
CA CYS A 11 14.89 -4.79 7.27
C CYS A 11 16.09 -5.40 6.51
N PRO A 12 16.06 -6.71 6.19
CA PRO A 12 17.13 -7.34 5.43
C PRO A 12 17.08 -7.02 3.93
N PHE A 13 16.00 -6.42 3.45
CA PHE A 13 15.82 -6.04 2.04
C PHE A 13 16.35 -4.63 1.79
N GLN A 14 16.84 -4.40 0.58
CA GLN A 14 17.41 -3.11 0.19
C GLN A 14 16.44 -2.32 -0.66
N LYS A 15 16.44 -0.99 -0.48
CA LYS A 15 15.66 -0.08 -1.31
C LYS A 15 16.15 -0.10 -2.75
N VAL A 16 15.21 0.07 -3.67
CA VAL A 16 15.44 0.19 -5.10
C VAL A 16 15.39 1.68 -5.47
N PHE A 17 16.32 2.09 -6.32
CA PHE A 17 16.39 3.48 -6.83
C PHE A 17 16.17 3.47 -8.34
N PRO A 18 14.89 3.50 -8.79
CA PRO A 18 14.57 3.42 -10.21
C PRO A 18 15.04 4.67 -10.98
N SER A 19 15.29 4.49 -12.27
CA SER A 19 15.60 5.60 -13.16
C SER A 19 14.44 6.60 -13.25
N GLN A 20 14.74 7.88 -13.18
CA GLN A 20 13.75 8.96 -13.32
C GLN A 20 13.38 9.23 -14.80
N LEU A 21 14.01 8.55 -15.75
CA LEU A 21 13.78 8.76 -17.18
C LEU A 21 12.47 8.15 -17.67
N GLU A 22 12.01 7.08 -17.02
CA GLU A 22 10.78 6.38 -17.37
C GLU A 22 10.00 6.08 -16.10
N LYS A 23 8.86 6.73 -15.93
CA LYS A 23 7.99 6.62 -14.74
C LYS A 23 6.76 5.78 -15.07
N ASP A 24 7.00 4.50 -15.35
CA ASP A 24 5.98 3.48 -15.60
C ASP A 24 5.40 2.90 -14.28
N ASP A 25 4.55 1.89 -14.41
CA ASP A 25 3.94 1.22 -13.24
C ASP A 25 4.98 0.52 -12.36
N LEU A 26 6.05 0.00 -12.96
CA LEU A 26 7.16 -0.59 -12.22
C LEU A 26 7.88 0.47 -11.37
N PHE A 27 8.14 1.65 -11.93
CA PHE A 27 8.75 2.77 -11.20
C PHE A 27 7.98 3.08 -9.92
N PHE A 28 6.67 3.29 -10.01
CA PHE A 28 5.86 3.64 -8.84
C PHE A 28 5.72 2.47 -7.85
N MET A 29 5.65 1.22 -8.32
CA MET A 29 5.63 0.06 -7.43
C MET A 29 6.96 -0.10 -6.67
N GLN A 30 8.09 0.22 -7.29
CA GLN A 30 9.40 0.26 -6.62
C GLN A 30 9.44 1.30 -5.50
N LEU A 31 8.80 2.46 -5.68
CA LEU A 31 8.67 3.44 -4.61
C LEU A 31 7.78 2.92 -3.47
N ALA A 32 6.67 2.26 -3.78
CA ALA A 32 5.83 1.61 -2.77
C ALA A 32 6.59 0.50 -2.01
N TYR A 33 7.41 -0.28 -2.71
CA TYR A 33 8.29 -1.27 -2.11
C TYR A 33 9.29 -0.65 -1.12
N ASN A 34 9.87 0.50 -1.46
CA ASN A 34 10.76 1.23 -0.55
C ASN A 34 10.02 1.70 0.72
N GLU A 35 8.76 2.07 0.61
CA GLU A 35 7.91 2.41 1.76
C GLU A 35 7.61 1.19 2.62
N ALA A 36 7.46 0.01 2.04
CA ALA A 36 7.33 -1.24 2.80
C ALA A 36 8.58 -1.54 3.64
N ILE A 37 9.77 -1.21 3.15
CA ILE A 37 11.03 -1.29 3.92
C ILE A 37 11.00 -0.29 5.10
N ASN A 38 10.48 0.93 4.88
CA ASN A 38 10.31 1.90 5.96
C ASN A 38 9.35 1.37 7.04
N ALA A 39 8.24 0.72 6.65
CA ALA A 39 7.32 0.06 7.58
C ALA A 39 8.03 -1.00 8.42
N TRP A 40 8.81 -1.89 7.80
CA TRP A 40 9.59 -2.91 8.51
C TRP A 40 10.50 -2.29 9.57
N ASN A 41 11.27 -1.26 9.17
CA ASN A 41 12.19 -0.58 10.09
C ASN A 41 11.49 0.17 11.23
N ALA A 42 10.20 0.46 11.07
CA ALA A 42 9.33 1.03 12.10
C ALA A 42 8.58 -0.04 12.92
N ASP A 43 8.93 -1.33 12.79
CA ASP A 43 8.24 -2.47 13.43
C ASP A 43 6.75 -2.58 13.04
N GLU A 44 6.44 -2.20 11.82
CA GLU A 44 5.11 -2.30 11.21
C GLU A 44 5.08 -3.42 10.17
N VAL A 45 3.89 -3.95 9.88
CA VAL A 45 3.72 -4.87 8.75
C VAL A 45 4.22 -4.18 7.48
N PRO A 46 5.13 -4.80 6.70
CA PRO A 46 5.80 -4.13 5.58
C PRO A 46 4.87 -3.97 4.37
N VAL A 47 3.99 -2.99 4.49
CA VAL A 47 3.12 -2.51 3.41
C VAL A 47 3.44 -1.06 3.14
N GLY A 48 3.74 -0.76 1.90
CA GLY A 48 3.98 0.60 1.40
C GLY A 48 2.98 0.95 0.31
N ALA A 49 2.63 2.22 0.23
CA ALA A 49 1.70 2.75 -0.74
C ALA A 49 2.16 4.11 -1.27
N VAL A 50 2.03 4.31 -2.57
CA VAL A 50 2.25 5.62 -3.20
C VAL A 50 1.08 5.96 -4.11
N ILE A 51 0.80 7.24 -4.30
CA ILE A 51 -0.17 7.72 -5.26
C ILE A 51 0.50 8.66 -6.24
N ALA A 52 0.25 8.42 -7.53
CA ALA A 52 0.73 9.22 -8.63
C ALA A 52 -0.42 9.88 -9.39
N LYS A 53 -0.17 11.08 -9.92
CA LYS A 53 -1.03 11.75 -10.90
C LYS A 53 -0.17 12.08 -12.13
N GLY A 54 -0.46 11.44 -13.27
CA GLY A 54 0.47 11.45 -14.39
C GLY A 54 1.83 10.88 -13.96
N ASP A 55 2.91 11.60 -14.23
CA ASP A 55 4.27 11.22 -13.83
C ASP A 55 4.71 11.81 -12.47
N GLU A 56 3.80 12.46 -11.77
CA GLU A 56 4.09 13.09 -10.48
C GLU A 56 3.71 12.18 -9.31
N LEU A 57 4.65 11.97 -8.39
CA LEU A 57 4.41 11.33 -7.10
C LEU A 57 3.78 12.35 -6.16
N ILE A 58 2.49 12.15 -5.77
CA ILE A 58 1.76 13.10 -4.93
C ILE A 58 1.55 12.64 -3.49
N ALA A 59 1.73 11.35 -3.22
CA ALA A 59 1.69 10.80 -1.86
C ALA A 59 2.57 9.57 -1.75
N SER A 60 3.20 9.40 -0.58
CA SER A 60 4.04 8.26 -0.24
C SER A 60 3.88 7.94 1.24
N SER A 61 3.60 6.69 1.59
CA SER A 61 3.31 6.27 2.96
C SER A 61 3.57 4.79 3.18
N PHE A 62 3.65 4.41 4.43
CA PHE A 62 3.74 3.02 4.88
C PHE A 62 2.77 2.76 6.04
N ASN A 63 2.53 1.51 6.35
CA ASN A 63 1.67 1.09 7.45
C ASN A 63 2.18 1.64 8.79
N GLN A 64 1.30 2.25 9.59
CA GLN A 64 1.64 2.93 10.85
C GLN A 64 0.66 2.61 11.98
N THR A 65 0.03 1.45 11.95
CA THR A 65 -1.02 1.08 12.92
C THR A 65 -0.51 1.06 14.36
N ARG A 66 0.69 0.54 14.59
CA ARG A 66 1.33 0.52 15.91
C ARG A 66 1.84 1.90 16.30
N GLN A 67 2.52 2.58 15.39
CA GLN A 67 3.14 3.87 15.62
C GLN A 67 2.10 4.95 16.01
N GLN A 68 0.95 4.94 15.33
CA GLN A 68 -0.15 5.90 15.58
C GLN A 68 -1.17 5.39 16.59
N THR A 69 -1.08 4.12 17.00
CA THR A 69 -2.13 3.47 17.83
C THR A 69 -3.52 3.63 17.17
N ASP A 70 -3.55 3.49 15.84
CA ASP A 70 -4.73 3.71 15.02
C ASP A 70 -4.94 2.49 14.08
N PRO A 71 -6.03 1.72 14.26
CA PRO A 71 -6.30 0.54 13.42
C PRO A 71 -6.60 0.90 11.96
N SER A 72 -6.89 2.15 11.66
CA SER A 72 -7.13 2.63 10.30
C SER A 72 -5.89 3.18 9.61
N ALA A 73 -4.76 3.32 10.31
CA ALA A 73 -3.50 3.87 9.77
C ALA A 73 -2.77 2.88 8.85
N HIS A 74 -3.49 2.30 7.88
CA HIS A 74 -2.92 1.53 6.79
C HIS A 74 -2.23 2.45 5.78
N ALA A 75 -1.22 1.94 5.08
CA ALA A 75 -0.47 2.70 4.08
C ALA A 75 -1.39 3.37 3.05
N GLU A 76 -2.39 2.64 2.56
CA GLU A 76 -3.35 3.12 1.57
C GLU A 76 -4.21 4.27 2.10
N MET A 77 -4.71 4.15 3.34
CA MET A 77 -5.54 5.19 3.97
C MET A 77 -4.77 6.49 4.15
N ILE A 78 -3.52 6.38 4.59
CA ILE A 78 -2.63 7.53 4.75
C ILE A 78 -2.33 8.16 3.40
N ALA A 79 -1.98 7.35 2.38
CA ALA A 79 -1.68 7.83 1.03
C ALA A 79 -2.88 8.55 0.40
N ILE A 80 -4.09 7.99 0.51
CA ILE A 80 -5.33 8.61 0.00
C ILE A 80 -5.56 9.97 0.66
N THR A 81 -5.41 10.05 1.99
CA THR A 81 -5.57 11.30 2.74
C THR A 81 -4.54 12.35 2.31
N MET A 82 -3.28 11.96 2.16
CA MET A 82 -2.21 12.85 1.69
C MET A 82 -2.46 13.34 0.27
N ALA A 83 -2.85 12.44 -0.64
CA ALA A 83 -3.11 12.77 -2.03
C ALA A 83 -4.29 13.75 -2.16
N ALA A 84 -5.38 13.51 -1.43
CA ALA A 84 -6.55 14.40 -1.42
C ALA A 84 -6.18 15.83 -0.96
N LYS A 85 -5.36 15.93 0.07
CA LYS A 85 -4.83 17.23 0.55
C LYS A 85 -3.91 17.89 -0.48
N SER A 86 -3.05 17.12 -1.14
CA SER A 86 -2.13 17.63 -2.16
C SER A 86 -2.87 18.13 -3.40
N VAL A 87 -3.88 17.40 -3.85
CA VAL A 87 -4.72 17.77 -5.01
C VAL A 87 -5.69 18.91 -4.66
N GLY A 88 -6.08 19.03 -3.39
CA GLY A 88 -7.10 19.98 -2.95
C GLY A 88 -8.53 19.52 -3.26
N ASP A 89 -8.74 18.24 -3.55
CA ASP A 89 -10.03 17.62 -3.82
C ASP A 89 -10.04 16.20 -3.25
N TRP A 90 -11.14 15.76 -2.64
CA TRP A 90 -11.30 14.40 -2.17
C TRP A 90 -11.43 13.38 -3.30
N ARG A 91 -11.79 13.81 -4.50
CA ARG A 91 -11.93 12.99 -5.71
C ARG A 91 -10.56 12.82 -6.39
N LEU A 92 -10.13 11.58 -6.54
CA LEU A 92 -8.83 11.21 -7.07
C LEU A 92 -8.95 10.48 -8.43
N ASN A 93 -9.88 10.91 -9.29
CA ASN A 93 -10.21 10.25 -10.55
C ASN A 93 -9.01 10.10 -11.51
N GLU A 94 -8.07 11.04 -11.49
CA GLU A 94 -6.88 11.04 -12.33
C GLU A 94 -5.66 10.42 -11.64
N CYS A 95 -5.85 9.85 -10.44
CA CYS A 95 -4.78 9.33 -9.62
C CYS A 95 -4.73 7.80 -9.70
N ARG A 96 -3.52 7.26 -9.55
CA ARG A 96 -3.21 5.84 -9.50
C ARG A 96 -2.57 5.51 -8.17
N LEU A 97 -3.12 4.53 -7.45
CA LEU A 97 -2.56 3.98 -6.22
C LEU A 97 -1.69 2.77 -6.56
N TYR A 98 -0.49 2.73 -6.00
CA TYR A 98 0.40 1.56 -6.03
C TYR A 98 0.64 1.11 -4.59
N VAL A 99 0.38 -0.15 -4.30
CA VAL A 99 0.51 -0.73 -2.97
C VAL A 99 1.10 -2.13 -3.03
N THR A 100 1.98 -2.46 -2.10
CA THR A 100 2.74 -3.73 -2.12
C THR A 100 1.91 -4.96 -1.80
N LYS A 101 0.72 -4.80 -1.22
CA LYS A 101 -0.23 -5.87 -0.88
C LYS A 101 -1.64 -5.45 -1.25
N GLU A 102 -2.46 -6.41 -1.64
CA GLU A 102 -3.88 -6.17 -1.94
C GLU A 102 -4.57 -5.43 -0.80
N PRO A 103 -5.28 -4.33 -1.09
CA PRO A 103 -6.03 -3.59 -0.09
C PRO A 103 -7.07 -4.46 0.63
N CYS A 104 -7.13 -4.33 1.96
CA CYS A 104 -8.16 -4.95 2.79
C CYS A 104 -9.55 -4.33 2.51
N PRO A 105 -10.66 -4.85 3.08
CA PRO A 105 -11.99 -4.30 2.84
C PRO A 105 -12.12 -2.80 3.16
N MET A 106 -11.49 -2.31 4.23
CA MET A 106 -11.48 -0.90 4.60
C MET A 106 -10.80 -0.04 3.52
N CYS A 107 -9.58 -0.43 3.11
CA CYS A 107 -8.82 0.30 2.10
C CYS A 107 -9.45 0.19 0.71
N SER A 108 -10.00 -0.98 0.35
CA SER A 108 -10.73 -1.16 -0.89
C SER A 108 -11.97 -0.26 -0.96
N GLY A 109 -12.73 -0.16 0.12
CA GLY A 109 -13.84 0.79 0.25
C GLY A 109 -13.36 2.24 0.09
N ALA A 110 -12.22 2.58 0.68
CA ALA A 110 -11.65 3.92 0.55
C ALA A 110 -11.25 4.26 -0.91
N THR A 111 -10.76 3.30 -1.70
CA THR A 111 -10.45 3.52 -3.13
C THR A 111 -11.70 3.87 -3.93
N VAL A 112 -12.83 3.24 -3.61
CA VAL A 112 -14.14 3.53 -4.21
C VAL A 112 -14.62 4.91 -3.76
N MET A 113 -14.59 5.20 -2.46
CA MET A 113 -15.03 6.47 -1.88
C MET A 113 -14.21 7.65 -2.40
N ALA A 114 -12.91 7.51 -2.50
CA ALA A 114 -12.00 8.52 -3.05
C ALA A 114 -12.06 8.63 -4.58
N ARG A 115 -12.79 7.76 -5.25
CA ARG A 115 -12.90 7.70 -6.72
C ARG A 115 -11.55 7.59 -7.42
N LEU A 116 -10.65 6.76 -6.91
CA LEU A 116 -9.37 6.49 -7.57
C LEU A 116 -9.59 5.95 -8.98
N GLY A 117 -8.80 6.44 -9.95
CA GLY A 117 -8.88 5.97 -11.33
C GLY A 117 -8.35 4.56 -11.48
N GLU A 118 -7.23 4.26 -10.85
CA GLU A 118 -6.57 2.97 -10.92
C GLU A 118 -6.00 2.55 -9.56
N VAL A 119 -5.98 1.24 -9.32
CA VAL A 119 -5.31 0.61 -8.18
C VAL A 119 -4.42 -0.52 -8.70
N HIS A 120 -3.13 -0.42 -8.38
CA HIS A 120 -2.12 -1.44 -8.68
C HIS A 120 -1.64 -2.06 -7.38
N TYR A 121 -1.71 -3.38 -7.23
CA TYR A 121 -1.15 -4.06 -6.08
C TYR A 121 -0.28 -5.26 -6.48
N ALA A 122 0.75 -5.54 -5.65
CA ALA A 122 1.72 -6.57 -5.95
C ALA A 122 1.24 -7.97 -5.56
N VAL A 123 0.84 -8.16 -4.32
CA VAL A 123 0.54 -9.48 -3.74
C VAL A 123 -0.95 -9.64 -3.47
N ASP A 124 -1.56 -10.69 -4.04
CA ASP A 124 -2.94 -11.06 -3.75
C ASP A 124 -3.12 -11.46 -2.27
N ASP A 125 -4.25 -11.11 -1.66
CA ASP A 125 -4.64 -11.57 -0.32
C ASP A 125 -5.95 -12.37 -0.38
N PRO A 126 -5.88 -13.72 -0.48
CA PRO A 126 -7.06 -14.55 -0.58
C PRO A 126 -7.91 -14.59 0.71
N LYS A 127 -7.39 -14.06 1.84
CA LYS A 127 -8.09 -14.05 3.12
C LYS A 127 -8.81 -12.74 3.41
N MET A 128 -8.19 -11.61 3.08
CA MET A 128 -8.66 -10.27 3.45
C MET A 128 -8.64 -9.29 2.29
N GLY A 129 -8.25 -9.70 1.08
CA GLY A 129 -8.22 -8.82 -0.08
C GLY A 129 -9.61 -8.40 -0.53
N GLY A 130 -9.82 -7.12 -0.74
CA GLY A 130 -11.14 -6.55 -1.11
C GLY A 130 -11.26 -6.16 -2.60
N LEU A 131 -10.23 -6.42 -3.42
CA LEU A 131 -10.20 -6.07 -4.84
C LEU A 131 -10.04 -7.29 -5.76
N GLY A 132 -10.47 -8.46 -5.30
CA GLY A 132 -10.50 -9.71 -6.08
C GLY A 132 -9.97 -10.93 -5.32
N GLY A 133 -9.27 -10.75 -4.20
CA GLY A 133 -8.76 -11.85 -3.37
C GLY A 133 -9.87 -12.59 -2.63
N ALA A 134 -10.33 -12.04 -1.50
CA ALA A 134 -11.45 -12.59 -0.74
C ALA A 134 -12.81 -12.06 -1.22
N ALA A 135 -12.86 -10.82 -1.67
CA ALA A 135 -14.05 -10.16 -2.18
C ALA A 135 -13.69 -9.12 -3.25
N SER A 136 -14.68 -8.66 -3.99
CA SER A 136 -14.54 -7.63 -5.03
C SER A 136 -15.45 -6.43 -4.69
N LEU A 137 -15.09 -5.65 -3.67
CA LEU A 137 -15.92 -4.55 -3.17
C LEU A 137 -16.21 -3.49 -4.24
N HIS A 138 -15.25 -3.20 -5.12
CA HIS A 138 -15.38 -2.22 -6.20
C HIS A 138 -16.43 -2.60 -7.27
N THR A 139 -16.84 -3.88 -7.32
CA THR A 139 -17.83 -4.37 -8.28
C THR A 139 -19.22 -4.58 -7.70
N LEU A 140 -19.38 -4.38 -6.39
CA LEU A 140 -20.68 -4.56 -5.72
C LEU A 140 -21.71 -3.52 -6.18
N PRO A 141 -23.01 -3.86 -6.15
CA PRO A 141 -24.05 -2.97 -6.66
C PRO A 141 -24.11 -1.59 -6.00
N PHE A 142 -23.70 -1.48 -4.75
CA PHE A 142 -23.64 -0.19 -4.03
C PHE A 142 -22.38 0.64 -4.35
N SER A 143 -21.39 0.08 -5.04
CA SER A 143 -20.18 0.82 -5.40
C SER A 143 -20.47 1.74 -6.58
N ASN A 144 -20.57 3.03 -6.30
CA ASN A 144 -20.88 4.06 -7.29
C ASN A 144 -19.68 4.50 -8.13
N HIS A 145 -18.50 3.96 -7.87
CA HIS A 145 -17.28 4.14 -8.62
C HIS A 145 -16.51 2.82 -8.66
N LYS A 146 -15.88 2.53 -9.79
CA LYS A 146 -15.15 1.28 -10.02
C LYS A 146 -13.74 1.60 -10.51
N PRO A 147 -12.73 1.64 -9.63
CA PRO A 147 -11.36 1.79 -10.06
C PRO A 147 -10.95 0.64 -10.97
N LYS A 148 -10.09 0.90 -11.95
CA LYS A 148 -9.42 -0.16 -12.68
C LYS A 148 -8.41 -0.83 -11.77
N VAL A 149 -8.37 -2.16 -11.75
CA VAL A 149 -7.49 -2.94 -10.86
C VAL A 149 -6.46 -3.69 -11.66
N PHE A 150 -5.18 -3.49 -11.33
CA PHE A 150 -4.02 -4.17 -11.90
C PHE A 150 -3.24 -4.88 -10.81
N ARG A 151 -2.65 -6.03 -11.12
CA ARG A 151 -2.04 -6.93 -10.14
C ARG A 151 -0.67 -7.42 -10.57
N LYS A 152 0.12 -7.85 -9.58
CA LYS A 152 1.33 -8.68 -9.73
C LYS A 152 2.61 -7.97 -10.16
N THR A 153 2.62 -6.66 -10.31
CA THR A 153 3.87 -5.93 -10.48
C THR A 153 4.70 -6.05 -9.19
N MET A 154 5.90 -6.61 -9.27
CA MET A 154 6.79 -6.94 -8.13
C MET A 154 6.17 -7.92 -7.10
N GLU A 155 5.33 -8.87 -7.57
CA GLU A 155 4.68 -9.84 -6.68
C GLU A 155 5.69 -10.63 -5.86
N LEU A 156 6.78 -11.09 -6.48
CA LEU A 156 7.76 -11.97 -5.86
C LEU A 156 8.50 -11.26 -4.73
N GLU A 157 9.03 -10.08 -5.01
CA GLU A 157 9.80 -9.27 -4.05
C GLU A 157 8.94 -8.85 -2.86
N CYS A 158 7.73 -8.39 -3.11
CA CYS A 158 6.80 -7.98 -2.05
C CYS A 158 6.34 -9.17 -1.21
N LYS A 159 6.10 -10.33 -1.82
CA LYS A 159 5.71 -11.57 -1.13
C LYS A 159 6.83 -12.09 -0.23
N GLU A 160 8.05 -12.11 -0.73
CA GLU A 160 9.23 -12.52 0.05
C GLU A 160 9.41 -11.64 1.29
N MET A 161 9.26 -10.33 1.14
CA MET A 161 9.35 -9.40 2.27
C MET A 161 8.27 -9.67 3.33
N LEU A 162 7.01 -9.82 2.92
CA LEU A 162 5.91 -10.15 3.84
C LEU A 162 6.13 -11.48 4.56
N GLN A 163 6.54 -12.51 3.84
CA GLN A 163 6.81 -13.83 4.42
C GLN A 163 7.95 -13.79 5.42
N ALA A 164 9.05 -13.13 5.10
CA ALA A 164 10.19 -12.98 5.99
C ALA A 164 9.81 -12.24 7.27
N PHE A 165 9.04 -11.16 7.18
CA PHE A 165 8.55 -10.42 8.33
C PHE A 165 7.72 -11.30 9.28
N PHE A 166 6.71 -12.00 8.76
CA PHE A 166 5.86 -12.85 9.59
C PHE A 166 6.57 -14.08 10.16
N GLN A 167 7.59 -14.61 9.47
CA GLN A 167 8.43 -15.68 10.01
C GLN A 167 9.24 -15.20 11.22
N MET A 168 9.74 -13.96 11.20
CA MET A 168 10.49 -13.39 12.32
C MET A 168 9.59 -13.08 13.52
N GLN A 169 8.34 -12.68 13.31
CA GLN A 169 7.37 -12.41 14.39
C GLN A 169 6.91 -13.67 15.14
N ARG A 170 7.10 -14.86 14.57
CA ARG A 170 6.70 -16.16 15.16
C ARG A 170 7.77 -16.79 16.04
N LYS A 171 8.96 -16.21 16.10
CA LYS A 171 10.07 -16.64 16.97
C LYS A 171 10.05 -15.85 18.28
#